data_587b2fdd51c68d702d9c06e44f392ab8
#
_entry.id   587b2fdd51c68d702d9c06e44f392ab8
#
_cell.length_a   1.000
_cell.length_b   1.000
_cell.length_c   1.000
_cell.angle_alpha   90.00
_cell.angle_beta   90.00
_cell.angle_gamma   90.00
#
_symmetry.space_group_name_H-M   'P 1'
#
loop_
_entity.id
_entity.type
_entity.pdbx_description
1 polymer ?
#
loop_
_entity_poly.entity_id
_entity_poly.type
_entity_poly.pdbx_seq_one_letter_code
_entity_poly.pdbx_strand_id
1 'polypeptide(L)'
;ALPIFYKLSDASKEACKIDNELFPMYNVKRGLRNEDGTGVLVGLTKVGNVVGYERLPEGGLKAIPGKLFYRGYDVEDIAHGLIKEKRFGFEEVAYLLLSGKLPDKEELAGFKELICDNMPLEQKTKMNILDLEGQNIMNILARSVPEMYTFDPNPDDTSRDNLMRQSIELISRFPTIIAYAYNIYRHSQQGRSLHIRHPHENLSIAENFLHMLKKDFTDLEARTLDLLLVLQAEHGGGNNSTFTVRVTSSTGTDTYSS
;
A
#
# COMPACT_ATOMS: atom_id res chain seq x y z
N ALA A 1 -36.79 -20.13 4.43
CA ALA A 1 -35.82 -19.05 4.70
C ALA A 1 -35.54 -18.15 3.48
N LEU A 2 -35.35 -18.73 2.28
CA LEU A 2 -35.05 -17.97 1.06
C LEU A 2 -36.11 -16.89 0.67
N PRO A 3 -37.43 -17.16 0.69
CA PRO A 3 -38.43 -16.16 0.29
C PRO A 3 -38.48 -14.94 1.20
N ILE A 4 -38.27 -15.09 2.51
CA ILE A 4 -38.22 -13.95 3.43
C ILE A 4 -36.96 -13.12 3.26
N PHE A 5 -35.81 -13.76 2.93
CA PHE A 5 -34.56 -13.07 2.63
C PHE A 5 -34.71 -12.12 1.45
N TYR A 6 -35.29 -12.58 0.33
CA TYR A 6 -35.50 -11.74 -0.84
C TYR A 6 -36.48 -10.60 -0.58
N LYS A 7 -37.56 -10.83 0.17
CA LYS A 7 -38.47 -9.77 0.58
C LYS A 7 -37.78 -8.69 1.43
N LEU A 8 -36.94 -9.10 2.36
CA LEU A 8 -36.15 -8.17 3.18
C LEU A 8 -35.13 -7.40 2.34
N SER A 9 -34.46 -8.09 1.41
CA SER A 9 -33.51 -7.46 0.50
C SER A 9 -34.16 -6.39 -0.38
N ASP A 10 -35.32 -6.67 -0.95
CA ASP A 10 -36.05 -5.74 -1.80
C ASP A 10 -36.62 -4.58 -0.99
N ALA A 11 -37.20 -4.84 0.17
CA ALA A 11 -37.67 -3.78 1.07
C ALA A 11 -36.52 -2.87 1.52
N SER A 12 -35.35 -3.43 1.81
CA SER A 12 -34.13 -2.66 2.17
C SER A 12 -33.67 -1.78 1.02
N LYS A 13 -33.67 -2.25 -0.23
CA LYS A 13 -33.31 -1.45 -1.40
C LYS A 13 -34.18 -0.21 -1.53
N GLU A 14 -35.50 -0.35 -1.33
CA GLU A 14 -36.42 0.77 -1.40
C GLU A 14 -36.23 1.73 -0.21
N ALA A 15 -36.13 1.18 1.02
CA ALA A 15 -35.97 1.98 2.23
C ALA A 15 -34.65 2.77 2.29
N CYS A 16 -33.61 2.30 1.59
CA CYS A 16 -32.29 2.95 1.55
C CYS A 16 -32.13 3.95 0.39
N LYS A 17 -33.17 4.19 -0.41
CA LYS A 17 -33.09 5.20 -1.48
C LYS A 17 -33.03 6.60 -0.88
N ILE A 18 -31.98 7.31 -1.22
CA ILE A 18 -31.81 8.73 -0.86
C ILE A 18 -31.76 9.53 -2.16
N ASP A 19 -32.58 10.56 -2.24
CA ASP A 19 -32.61 11.45 -3.38
C ASP A 19 -31.26 12.18 -3.50
N ASN A 20 -30.70 12.19 -4.70
CA ASN A 20 -29.43 12.82 -4.98
C ASN A 20 -29.45 14.34 -4.72
N GLU A 21 -30.60 14.98 -4.84
CA GLU A 21 -30.76 16.42 -4.59
C GLU A 21 -30.57 16.80 -3.10
N LEU A 22 -30.70 15.84 -2.20
CA LEU A 22 -30.48 16.07 -0.76
C LEU A 22 -29.00 16.32 -0.43
N PHE A 23 -28.06 15.77 -1.20
CA PHE A 23 -26.62 15.95 -0.92
C PHE A 23 -26.19 17.44 -1.05
N PRO A 24 -26.45 18.13 -2.17
CA PRO A 24 -26.16 19.57 -2.25
C PRO A 24 -27.04 20.39 -1.30
N MET A 25 -28.32 20.04 -1.13
CA MET A 25 -29.23 20.76 -0.22
C MET A 25 -28.71 20.83 1.21
N TYR A 26 -28.16 19.73 1.72
CA TYR A 26 -27.59 19.64 3.08
C TYR A 26 -26.06 19.84 3.13
N ASN A 27 -25.43 20.22 2.01
CA ASN A 27 -23.98 20.35 1.90
C ASN A 27 -23.23 19.08 2.34
N VAL A 28 -23.77 17.92 2.03
CA VAL A 28 -23.19 16.61 2.34
C VAL A 28 -22.39 16.11 1.15
N LYS A 29 -21.15 15.68 1.39
CA LYS A 29 -20.31 15.10 0.35
C LYS A 29 -20.75 13.68 0.02
N ARG A 30 -20.58 13.28 -1.23
CA ARG A 30 -20.87 11.93 -1.69
C ARG A 30 -19.61 11.08 -1.63
N GLY A 31 -19.33 10.52 -0.45
CA GLY A 31 -18.07 9.84 -0.19
C GLY A 31 -16.89 10.81 -0.24
N LEU A 32 -15.84 10.47 -0.99
CA LEU A 32 -14.61 11.25 -1.15
C LEU A 32 -14.64 12.19 -2.39
N ARG A 33 -15.84 12.58 -2.83
CA ARG A 33 -15.99 13.48 -3.99
C ARG A 33 -16.81 14.72 -3.64
N ASN A 34 -16.40 15.84 -4.20
CA ASN A 34 -17.20 17.05 -4.28
C ASN A 34 -18.23 16.92 -5.41
N GLU A 35 -19.18 17.85 -5.45
CA GLU A 35 -20.22 17.88 -6.49
C GLU A 35 -19.62 18.02 -7.90
N ASP A 36 -18.53 18.78 -8.05
CA ASP A 36 -17.79 18.99 -9.30
C ASP A 36 -16.92 17.78 -9.71
N GLY A 37 -16.98 16.66 -8.96
CA GLY A 37 -16.20 15.44 -9.20
C GLY A 37 -14.76 15.48 -8.67
N THR A 38 -14.30 16.61 -8.13
CA THR A 38 -12.96 16.70 -7.52
C THR A 38 -12.91 15.92 -6.19
N GLY A 39 -11.69 15.57 -5.74
CA GLY A 39 -11.48 14.91 -4.46
C GLY A 39 -11.78 15.83 -3.27
N VAL A 40 -12.31 15.27 -2.19
CA VAL A 40 -12.50 15.98 -0.92
C VAL A 40 -11.13 16.15 -0.25
N LEU A 41 -10.85 17.36 0.26
CA LEU A 41 -9.66 17.61 1.07
C LEU A 41 -9.83 16.99 2.46
N VAL A 42 -9.03 15.98 2.77
CA VAL A 42 -9.07 15.28 4.07
C VAL A 42 -7.91 15.67 4.98
N GLY A 43 -7.03 16.58 4.52
CA GLY A 43 -5.91 17.12 5.30
C GLY A 43 -4.77 17.59 4.41
N LEU A 44 -3.68 18.02 5.05
CA LEU A 44 -2.46 18.43 4.37
C LEU A 44 -1.41 17.33 4.49
N THR A 45 -0.67 17.10 3.41
CA THR A 45 0.48 16.18 3.37
C THR A 45 1.64 16.83 2.62
N LYS A 46 2.86 16.45 3.01
CA LYS A 46 4.10 16.78 2.30
C LYS A 46 4.72 15.55 1.63
N VAL A 47 4.05 14.40 1.70
CA VAL A 47 4.61 13.12 1.24
C VAL A 47 4.47 12.98 -0.27
N GLY A 48 3.25 13.12 -0.78
CA GLY A 48 2.98 13.02 -2.21
C GLY A 48 2.03 14.11 -2.69
N ASN A 49 2.14 14.47 -3.95
CA ASN A 49 1.23 15.41 -4.61
C ASN A 49 0.92 14.94 -6.02
N VAL A 50 -0.37 14.88 -6.35
CA VAL A 50 -0.87 14.55 -7.67
C VAL A 50 -1.53 15.77 -8.28
N VAL A 51 -1.07 16.17 -9.45
CA VAL A 51 -1.59 17.32 -10.19
C VAL A 51 -2.12 16.84 -11.53
N GLY A 52 -3.41 17.02 -11.81
CA GLY A 52 -4.06 16.61 -13.06
C GLY A 52 -4.93 17.69 -13.67
N TYR A 53 -5.03 18.83 -13.00
CA TYR A 53 -5.78 20.00 -13.48
C TYR A 53 -5.24 21.29 -12.87
N GLU A 54 -5.50 22.41 -13.54
CA GLU A 54 -5.30 23.77 -13.04
C GLU A 54 -6.64 24.47 -12.83
N ARG A 55 -6.71 25.35 -11.83
CA ARG A 55 -7.89 26.21 -11.63
C ARG A 55 -7.75 27.47 -12.50
N LEU A 56 -8.80 27.74 -13.27
CA LEU A 56 -8.84 28.93 -14.09
C LEU A 56 -9.20 30.16 -13.25
N PRO A 57 -8.66 31.37 -13.59
CA PRO A 57 -8.98 32.61 -12.86
C PRO A 57 -10.46 32.95 -12.84
N GLU A 58 -11.18 32.66 -13.94
CA GLU A 58 -12.61 32.86 -14.10
C GLU A 58 -13.47 31.78 -13.44
N GLY A 59 -12.83 30.82 -12.77
CA GLY A 59 -13.49 29.65 -12.22
C GLY A 59 -13.51 28.46 -13.16
N GLY A 60 -13.66 27.26 -12.60
CA GLY A 60 -13.61 26.00 -13.34
C GLY A 60 -12.23 25.32 -13.30
N LEU A 61 -12.16 24.17 -13.95
CA LEU A 61 -10.98 23.31 -14.00
C LEU A 61 -10.58 23.03 -15.44
N LYS A 62 -9.29 23.12 -15.74
CA LYS A 62 -8.73 22.72 -17.02
C LYS A 62 -7.82 21.51 -16.79
N ALA A 63 -8.08 20.42 -17.51
CA ALA A 63 -7.21 19.24 -17.47
C ALA A 63 -5.83 19.57 -18.02
N ILE A 64 -4.80 19.10 -17.32
CA ILE A 64 -3.39 19.18 -17.70
C ILE A 64 -2.78 17.77 -17.66
N PRO A 65 -1.62 17.55 -18.30
CA PRO A 65 -0.89 16.29 -18.13
C PRO A 65 -0.68 15.98 -16.65
N GLY A 66 -1.04 14.74 -16.24
CA GLY A 66 -0.90 14.31 -14.86
C GLY A 66 0.57 14.32 -14.42
N LYS A 67 0.81 14.81 -13.20
CA LYS A 67 2.12 14.78 -12.55
C LYS A 67 2.00 14.21 -11.15
N LEU A 68 3.00 13.42 -10.77
CA LEU A 68 3.13 12.84 -9.43
C LEU A 68 4.47 13.28 -8.84
N PHE A 69 4.42 13.79 -7.62
CA PHE A 69 5.61 14.24 -6.89
C PHE A 69 5.75 13.47 -5.59
N TYR A 70 6.96 13.00 -5.31
CA TYR A 70 7.36 12.40 -4.04
C TYR A 70 8.25 13.36 -3.27
N ARG A 71 7.77 13.88 -2.14
CA ARG A 71 8.50 14.88 -1.34
C ARG A 71 9.00 16.09 -2.16
N GLY A 72 8.30 16.44 -3.23
CA GLY A 72 8.66 17.52 -4.13
C GLY A 72 9.49 17.13 -5.35
N TYR A 73 9.98 15.89 -5.44
CA TYR A 73 10.66 15.35 -6.62
C TYR A 73 9.64 14.81 -7.62
N ASP A 74 9.77 15.17 -8.90
CA ASP A 74 8.95 14.61 -9.97
C ASP A 74 9.28 13.11 -10.13
N VAL A 75 8.26 12.25 -10.13
CA VAL A 75 8.47 10.80 -10.23
C VAL A 75 9.06 10.39 -11.57
N GLU A 76 8.81 11.16 -12.65
CA GLU A 76 9.41 10.92 -13.95
C GLU A 76 10.91 11.13 -13.92
N ASP A 77 11.40 12.17 -13.23
CA ASP A 77 12.82 12.44 -13.06
C ASP A 77 13.51 11.34 -12.25
N ILE A 78 12.86 10.86 -11.19
CA ILE A 78 13.33 9.71 -10.41
C ILE A 78 13.46 8.49 -11.32
N ALA A 79 12.40 8.13 -12.05
CA ALA A 79 12.37 6.96 -12.93
C ALA A 79 13.44 7.04 -14.02
N HIS A 80 13.59 8.19 -14.68
CA HIS A 80 14.63 8.41 -15.71
C HIS A 80 16.04 8.28 -15.13
N GLY A 81 16.28 8.79 -13.92
CA GLY A 81 17.56 8.63 -13.23
C GLY A 81 17.89 7.16 -12.97
N LEU A 82 16.94 6.39 -12.44
CA LEU A 82 17.11 4.96 -12.17
C LEU A 82 17.39 4.15 -13.43
N ILE A 83 16.66 4.41 -14.52
CA ILE A 83 16.85 3.74 -15.82
C ILE A 83 18.22 4.07 -16.37
N LYS A 84 18.62 5.34 -16.38
CA LYS A 84 19.92 5.80 -16.90
C LYS A 84 21.10 5.18 -16.17
N GLU A 85 20.99 5.09 -14.84
CA GLU A 85 22.04 4.55 -13.97
C GLU A 85 21.96 3.02 -13.81
N LYS A 86 20.93 2.40 -14.36
CA LYS A 86 20.68 0.94 -14.28
C LYS A 86 20.71 0.40 -12.86
N ARG A 87 20.10 1.10 -11.91
CA ARG A 87 20.05 0.72 -10.49
C ARG A 87 18.63 0.50 -10.00
N PHE A 88 18.49 -0.24 -8.93
CA PHE A 88 17.24 -0.42 -8.18
C PHE A 88 16.94 0.82 -7.35
N GLY A 89 15.68 1.23 -7.29
CA GLY A 89 15.26 2.49 -6.71
C GLY A 89 14.18 2.41 -5.65
N PHE A 90 13.54 1.26 -5.44
CA PHE A 90 12.41 1.21 -4.52
C PHE A 90 12.82 1.53 -3.08
N GLU A 91 13.93 0.98 -2.59
CA GLU A 91 14.43 1.28 -1.24
C GLU A 91 14.82 2.75 -1.08
N GLU A 92 15.39 3.37 -2.14
CA GLU A 92 15.71 4.80 -2.13
C GLU A 92 14.45 5.67 -2.04
N VAL A 93 13.40 5.30 -2.79
CA VAL A 93 12.10 5.98 -2.76
C VAL A 93 11.40 5.76 -1.42
N ALA A 94 11.44 4.55 -0.86
CA ALA A 94 10.92 4.28 0.47
C ALA A 94 11.61 5.16 1.53
N TYR A 95 12.93 5.26 1.47
CA TYR A 95 13.70 6.15 2.34
C TYR A 95 13.28 7.61 2.16
N LEU A 96 13.17 8.08 0.91
CA LEU A 96 12.72 9.45 0.59
C LEU A 96 11.34 9.75 1.19
N LEU A 97 10.38 8.84 1.02
CA LEU A 97 9.02 9.03 1.52
C LEU A 97 8.98 9.09 3.05
N LEU A 98 9.75 8.26 3.73
CA LEU A 98 9.83 8.21 5.18
C LEU A 98 10.60 9.40 5.77
N SER A 99 11.80 9.68 5.25
CA SER A 99 12.72 10.70 5.81
C SER A 99 12.47 12.12 5.30
N GLY A 100 11.91 12.26 4.09
CA GLY A 100 11.72 13.55 3.41
C GLY A 100 12.92 14.02 2.59
N LYS A 101 14.00 13.23 2.50
CA LYS A 101 15.20 13.53 1.69
C LYS A 101 15.71 12.29 0.97
N LEU A 102 16.38 12.46 -0.14
CA LEU A 102 17.11 11.36 -0.79
C LEU A 102 18.29 10.93 0.10
N PRO A 103 18.54 9.61 0.22
CA PRO A 103 19.67 9.11 0.97
C PRO A 103 21.00 9.37 0.25
N ASP A 104 22.06 9.55 1.00
CA ASP A 104 23.40 9.35 0.48
C ASP A 104 23.73 7.85 0.36
N LYS A 105 24.94 7.52 -0.12
CA LYS A 105 25.33 6.13 -0.36
C LYS A 105 25.38 5.29 0.91
N GLU A 106 25.84 5.88 2.01
CA GLU A 106 25.97 5.20 3.31
C GLU A 106 24.58 5.01 3.95
N GLU A 107 23.75 6.05 3.94
CA GLU A 107 22.35 5.99 4.37
C GLU A 107 21.56 4.95 3.61
N LEU A 108 21.71 4.88 2.28
CA LEU A 108 21.02 3.88 1.45
C LEU A 108 21.49 2.46 1.75
N ALA A 109 22.79 2.27 1.94
CA ALA A 109 23.35 0.96 2.27
C ALA A 109 22.82 0.47 3.62
N GLY A 110 22.86 1.31 4.66
CA GLY A 110 22.32 0.96 5.98
C GLY A 110 20.80 0.74 5.96
N PHE A 111 20.06 1.50 5.16
CA PHE A 111 18.61 1.29 5.03
C PHE A 111 18.29 -0.03 4.32
N LYS A 112 19.04 -0.42 3.29
CA LYS A 112 18.89 -1.72 2.63
C LYS A 112 19.18 -2.88 3.57
N GLU A 113 20.23 -2.79 4.38
CA GLU A 113 20.53 -3.78 5.41
C GLU A 113 19.36 -3.90 6.41
N LEU A 114 18.86 -2.78 6.92
CA LEU A 114 17.71 -2.75 7.83
C LEU A 114 16.45 -3.38 7.22
N ILE A 115 16.15 -3.13 5.95
CA ILE A 115 15.05 -3.75 5.23
C ILE A 115 15.25 -5.27 5.12
N CYS A 116 16.43 -5.71 4.71
CA CYS A 116 16.74 -7.14 4.56
C CYS A 116 16.62 -7.90 5.86
N ASP A 117 17.11 -7.34 6.96
CA ASP A 117 17.05 -7.95 8.30
C ASP A 117 15.60 -8.14 8.79
N ASN A 118 14.70 -7.29 8.35
CA ASN A 118 13.28 -7.33 8.71
C ASN A 118 12.38 -8.12 7.74
N MET A 119 12.90 -8.58 6.58
CA MET A 119 12.10 -9.33 5.61
C MET A 119 11.62 -10.70 6.09
N PRO A 120 12.42 -11.49 6.82
CA PRO A 120 11.99 -12.81 7.28
C PRO A 120 10.81 -12.71 8.23
N LEU A 121 9.82 -13.58 8.02
CA LEU A 121 8.70 -13.73 8.93
C LEU A 121 9.06 -14.69 10.07
N GLU A 122 8.56 -14.40 11.25
CA GLU A 122 8.60 -15.32 12.35
C GLU A 122 7.86 -16.63 12.01
N GLN A 123 8.29 -17.74 12.60
CA GLN A 123 7.75 -19.07 12.28
C GLN A 123 6.23 -19.13 12.48
N LYS A 124 5.68 -18.52 13.53
CA LYS A 124 4.24 -18.51 13.79
C LYS A 124 3.49 -17.72 12.72
N THR A 125 3.91 -16.49 12.44
CA THR A 125 3.31 -15.65 11.38
C THR A 125 3.31 -16.38 10.04
N LYS A 126 4.43 -17.02 9.70
CA LYS A 126 4.54 -17.81 8.47
C LYS A 126 3.52 -18.95 8.44
N MET A 127 3.41 -19.74 9.50
CA MET A 127 2.46 -20.85 9.57
C MET A 127 1.02 -20.37 9.49
N ASN A 128 0.69 -19.29 10.18
CA ASN A 128 -0.65 -18.74 10.16
C ASN A 128 -1.05 -18.23 8.76
N ILE A 129 -0.13 -17.56 8.04
CA ILE A 129 -0.39 -17.15 6.64
C ILE A 129 -0.65 -18.37 5.75
N LEU A 130 0.10 -19.46 5.95
CA LEU A 130 -0.08 -20.70 5.19
C LEU A 130 -1.41 -21.40 5.50
N ASP A 131 -1.97 -21.18 6.69
CA ASP A 131 -3.27 -21.69 7.09
C ASP A 131 -4.44 -20.78 6.63
N LEU A 132 -4.15 -19.56 6.14
CA LEU A 132 -5.15 -18.64 5.64
C LEU A 132 -5.60 -19.03 4.23
N GLU A 133 -6.42 -20.08 4.11
CA GLU A 133 -7.06 -20.44 2.85
C GLU A 133 -8.12 -19.42 2.44
N GLY A 134 -8.25 -19.18 1.14
CA GLY A 134 -9.26 -18.28 0.61
C GLY A 134 -9.13 -18.06 -0.89
N GLN A 135 -10.23 -17.62 -1.51
CA GLN A 135 -10.29 -17.33 -2.94
C GLN A 135 -9.82 -15.93 -3.30
N ASN A 136 -9.59 -15.07 -2.31
CA ASN A 136 -9.21 -13.67 -2.51
C ASN A 136 -7.93 -13.33 -1.76
N ILE A 137 -6.85 -13.12 -2.51
CA ILE A 137 -5.52 -12.81 -1.97
C ILE A 137 -5.54 -11.51 -1.15
N MET A 138 -6.26 -10.48 -1.59
CA MET A 138 -6.36 -9.21 -0.86
C MET A 138 -6.98 -9.40 0.52
N ASN A 139 -7.97 -10.31 0.65
CA ASN A 139 -8.54 -10.66 1.94
C ASN A 139 -7.54 -11.41 2.83
N ILE A 140 -6.72 -12.29 2.25
CA ILE A 140 -5.64 -12.96 2.99
C ILE A 140 -4.66 -11.91 3.53
N LEU A 141 -4.23 -10.95 2.71
CA LEU A 141 -3.33 -9.88 3.12
C LEU A 141 -3.94 -9.02 4.24
N ALA A 142 -5.20 -8.62 4.09
CA ALA A 142 -5.91 -7.84 5.09
C ALA A 142 -6.02 -8.55 6.45
N ARG A 143 -6.05 -9.88 6.49
CA ARG A 143 -6.03 -10.67 7.74
C ARG A 143 -4.64 -10.84 8.30
N SER A 144 -3.62 -10.89 7.43
CA SER A 144 -2.23 -11.10 7.83
C SER A 144 -1.63 -9.90 8.57
N VAL A 145 -2.03 -8.68 8.21
CA VAL A 145 -1.49 -7.46 8.85
C VAL A 145 -1.93 -7.33 10.31
N PRO A 146 -3.21 -7.40 10.67
CA PRO A 146 -3.64 -7.37 12.08
C PRO A 146 -3.03 -8.49 12.94
N GLU A 147 -2.72 -9.63 12.35
CA GLU A 147 -2.08 -10.72 13.06
C GLU A 147 -0.69 -10.36 13.57
N MET A 148 0.03 -9.50 12.85
CA MET A 148 1.38 -9.05 13.25
C MET A 148 1.37 -8.31 14.60
N TYR A 149 0.24 -7.72 15.00
CA TYR A 149 0.04 -7.15 16.33
C TYR A 149 0.44 -8.13 17.45
N THR A 150 0.08 -9.41 17.30
CA THR A 150 0.32 -10.45 18.32
C THR A 150 1.81 -10.69 18.59
N PHE A 151 2.66 -10.39 17.61
CA PHE A 151 4.10 -10.68 17.67
C PHE A 151 4.95 -9.41 17.88
N ASP A 152 4.33 -8.24 17.88
CA ASP A 152 5.02 -6.99 18.19
C ASP A 152 5.22 -6.87 19.71
N PRO A 153 6.43 -6.59 20.21
CA PRO A 153 6.66 -6.40 21.64
C PRO A 153 6.00 -5.13 22.21
N ASN A 154 5.69 -4.14 21.39
CA ASN A 154 5.08 -2.87 21.78
C ASN A 154 4.02 -2.41 20.78
N PRO A 155 2.95 -3.19 20.55
CA PRO A 155 2.01 -2.92 19.46
C PRO A 155 1.20 -1.63 19.66
N ASP A 156 0.87 -1.28 20.91
CA ASP A 156 0.05 -0.12 21.27
C ASP A 156 0.86 1.19 21.47
N ASP A 157 2.19 1.12 21.39
CA ASP A 157 3.02 2.30 21.50
C ASP A 157 2.98 3.13 20.21
N THR A 158 2.25 4.25 20.26
CA THR A 158 2.11 5.21 19.16
C THR A 158 3.18 6.30 19.16
N SER A 159 4.28 6.12 19.91
CA SER A 159 5.43 7.02 19.83
C SER A 159 6.03 7.04 18.41
N ARG A 160 6.63 8.17 18.03
CA ARG A 160 7.21 8.34 16.70
C ARG A 160 8.24 7.27 16.34
N ASP A 161 9.07 6.91 17.29
CA ASP A 161 10.13 5.93 17.08
C ASP A 161 9.56 4.54 16.86
N ASN A 162 8.53 4.17 17.63
CA ASN A 162 7.86 2.89 17.48
C ASN A 162 7.04 2.82 16.18
N LEU A 163 6.33 3.89 15.81
CA LEU A 163 5.64 3.96 14.52
C LEU A 163 6.61 3.83 13.33
N MET A 164 7.81 4.45 13.43
CA MET A 164 8.84 4.30 12.39
C MET A 164 9.34 2.85 12.30
N ARG A 165 9.61 2.21 13.45
CA ARG A 165 9.98 0.80 13.50
C ARG A 165 8.92 -0.09 12.85
N GLN A 166 7.67 0.04 13.26
CA GLN A 166 6.55 -0.73 12.72
C GLN A 166 6.36 -0.50 11.22
N SER A 167 6.52 0.74 10.75
CA SER A 167 6.44 1.06 9.32
C SER A 167 7.54 0.38 8.51
N ILE A 168 8.78 0.37 8.99
CA ILE A 168 9.90 -0.30 8.33
C ILE A 168 9.68 -1.81 8.32
N GLU A 169 9.22 -2.40 9.43
CA GLU A 169 8.89 -3.82 9.50
C GLU A 169 7.79 -4.21 8.52
N LEU A 170 6.72 -3.41 8.42
CA LEU A 170 5.63 -3.65 7.46
C LEU A 170 6.14 -3.57 6.02
N ILE A 171 6.89 -2.53 5.65
CA ILE A 171 7.47 -2.37 4.31
C ILE A 171 8.34 -3.59 3.97
N SER A 172 9.15 -4.04 4.92
CA SER A 172 10.08 -5.16 4.72
C SER A 172 9.38 -6.51 4.59
N ARG A 173 8.39 -6.78 5.45
CA ARG A 173 7.69 -8.06 5.55
C ARG A 173 6.59 -8.26 4.51
N PHE A 174 6.00 -7.17 4.03
CA PHE A 174 4.84 -7.24 3.14
C PHE A 174 5.10 -8.02 1.83
N PRO A 175 6.25 -7.87 1.15
CA PRO A 175 6.60 -8.71 0.00
C PRO A 175 6.62 -10.21 0.32
N THR A 176 7.13 -10.59 1.50
CA THR A 176 7.15 -11.98 1.97
C THR A 176 5.74 -12.49 2.24
N ILE A 177 4.89 -11.69 2.89
CA ILE A 177 3.48 -12.00 3.14
C ILE A 177 2.74 -12.23 1.83
N ILE A 178 2.90 -11.33 0.84
CA ILE A 178 2.27 -11.48 -0.48
C ILE A 178 2.71 -12.76 -1.17
N ALA A 179 4.03 -13.04 -1.18
CA ALA A 179 4.57 -14.23 -1.83
C ALA A 179 4.02 -15.53 -1.21
N TYR A 180 3.92 -15.59 0.11
CA TYR A 180 3.38 -16.75 0.82
C TYR A 180 1.86 -16.88 0.61
N ALA A 181 1.12 -15.78 0.72
CA ALA A 181 -0.31 -15.75 0.43
C ALA A 181 -0.63 -16.21 -1.01
N TYR A 182 0.17 -15.79 -1.98
CA TYR A 182 0.02 -16.22 -3.37
C TYR A 182 0.36 -17.69 -3.57
N ASN A 183 1.41 -18.20 -2.93
CA ASN A 183 1.81 -19.59 -3.04
C ASN A 183 0.77 -20.53 -2.40
N ILE A 184 0.19 -20.15 -1.23
CA ILE A 184 -0.90 -20.93 -0.63
C ILE A 184 -2.18 -20.86 -1.47
N TYR A 185 -2.52 -19.71 -2.04
CA TYR A 185 -3.64 -19.57 -2.96
C TYR A 185 -3.47 -20.52 -4.17
N ARG A 186 -2.30 -20.55 -4.80
CA ARG A 186 -2.04 -21.48 -5.92
C ARG A 186 -2.11 -22.94 -5.51
N HIS A 187 -1.66 -23.25 -4.32
CA HIS A 187 -1.73 -24.59 -3.78
C HIS A 187 -3.18 -25.02 -3.54
N SER A 188 -3.93 -24.26 -2.76
CA SER A 188 -5.29 -24.60 -2.32
C SER A 188 -6.35 -24.47 -3.42
N GLN A 189 -6.25 -23.46 -4.30
CA GLN A 189 -7.25 -23.16 -5.31
C GLN A 189 -6.91 -23.71 -6.70
N GLN A 190 -5.64 -23.92 -7.01
CA GLN A 190 -5.19 -24.35 -8.35
C GLN A 190 -4.52 -25.72 -8.36
N GLY A 191 -4.43 -26.41 -7.21
CA GLY A 191 -3.80 -27.73 -7.10
C GLY A 191 -2.30 -27.74 -7.45
N ARG A 192 -1.60 -26.61 -7.31
CA ARG A 192 -0.16 -26.50 -7.57
C ARG A 192 0.63 -26.98 -6.35
N SER A 193 1.84 -27.46 -6.58
CA SER A 193 2.76 -27.77 -5.48
C SER A 193 3.08 -26.51 -4.66
N LEU A 194 3.04 -26.64 -3.34
CA LEU A 194 3.41 -25.56 -2.44
C LEU A 194 4.93 -25.41 -2.38
N HIS A 195 5.43 -24.24 -2.74
CA HIS A 195 6.84 -23.89 -2.66
C HIS A 195 7.02 -22.67 -1.77
N ILE A 196 7.70 -22.82 -0.67
CA ILE A 196 8.03 -21.73 0.25
C ILE A 196 9.53 -21.45 0.14
N ARG A 197 9.86 -20.25 -0.35
CA ARG A 197 11.22 -19.74 -0.43
C ARG A 197 11.36 -18.58 0.54
N HIS A 198 12.51 -18.54 1.21
CA HIS A 198 12.83 -17.45 2.13
C HIS A 198 13.47 -16.28 1.39
N PRO A 199 13.32 -15.04 1.89
CA PRO A 199 14.06 -13.91 1.38
C PRO A 199 15.58 -14.14 1.54
N HIS A 200 16.35 -13.53 0.66
CA HIS A 200 17.79 -13.62 0.61
C HIS A 200 18.44 -12.27 0.93
N GLU A 201 19.40 -12.23 1.82
CA GLU A 201 20.02 -11.02 2.35
C GLU A 201 20.71 -10.10 1.32
N ASN A 202 21.13 -10.65 0.18
CA ASN A 202 21.84 -9.89 -0.86
C ASN A 202 20.95 -9.42 -2.03
N LEU A 203 19.62 -9.54 -1.91
CA LEU A 203 18.69 -9.16 -2.94
C LEU A 203 17.87 -7.92 -2.50
N SER A 204 17.57 -7.05 -3.46
CA SER A 204 16.60 -5.96 -3.28
C SER A 204 15.19 -6.49 -2.99
N ILE A 205 14.28 -5.61 -2.57
CA ILE A 205 12.85 -5.97 -2.38
C ILE A 205 12.27 -6.58 -3.66
N ALA A 206 12.50 -5.98 -4.82
CA ALA A 206 11.97 -6.47 -6.09
C ALA A 206 12.54 -7.84 -6.46
N GLU A 207 13.85 -8.04 -6.30
CA GLU A 207 14.50 -9.32 -6.55
C GLU A 207 14.02 -10.39 -5.57
N ASN A 208 13.93 -10.07 -4.27
CA ASN A 208 13.42 -10.97 -3.25
C ASN A 208 11.98 -11.41 -3.53
N PHE A 209 11.13 -10.48 -3.92
CA PHE A 209 9.76 -10.82 -4.29
C PHE A 209 9.69 -11.83 -5.43
N LEU A 210 10.46 -11.59 -6.51
CA LEU A 210 10.55 -12.54 -7.62
C LEU A 210 11.16 -13.87 -7.21
N HIS A 211 12.22 -13.85 -6.40
CA HIS A 211 12.85 -15.07 -5.86
C HIS A 211 11.85 -15.94 -5.08
N MET A 212 11.02 -15.34 -4.26
CA MET A 212 10.01 -16.04 -3.47
C MET A 212 8.85 -16.58 -4.32
N LEU A 213 8.48 -15.89 -5.40
CA LEU A 213 7.40 -16.32 -6.30
C LEU A 213 7.86 -17.36 -7.31
N LYS A 214 9.02 -17.16 -7.92
CA LYS A 214 9.59 -18.03 -8.95
C LYS A 214 11.09 -18.15 -8.75
N LYS A 215 11.65 -19.33 -8.89
CA LYS A 215 13.06 -19.58 -8.63
C LYS A 215 14.00 -18.74 -9.52
N ASP A 216 13.68 -18.70 -10.80
CA ASP A 216 14.53 -18.07 -11.81
C ASP A 216 13.84 -16.81 -12.35
N PHE A 217 14.55 -15.70 -12.35
CA PHE A 217 14.11 -14.42 -12.90
C PHE A 217 15.29 -13.73 -13.60
N THR A 218 14.99 -12.85 -14.54
CA THR A 218 15.96 -12.06 -15.28
C THR A 218 16.17 -10.69 -14.63
N ASP A 219 17.33 -10.07 -14.90
CA ASP A 219 17.59 -8.69 -14.47
C ASP A 219 16.53 -7.71 -15.01
N LEU A 220 16.05 -7.92 -16.23
CA LEU A 220 14.97 -7.10 -16.79
C LEU A 220 13.66 -7.21 -15.98
N GLU A 221 13.26 -8.41 -15.57
CA GLU A 221 12.06 -8.61 -14.74
C GLU A 221 12.21 -7.93 -13.38
N ALA A 222 13.37 -8.05 -12.75
CA ALA A 222 13.64 -7.44 -11.47
C ALA A 222 13.61 -5.90 -11.55
N ARG A 223 14.26 -5.31 -12.54
CA ARG A 223 14.25 -3.85 -12.77
C ARG A 223 12.87 -3.32 -13.15
N THR A 224 12.12 -4.08 -13.95
CA THR A 224 10.75 -3.71 -14.32
C THR A 224 9.85 -3.69 -13.08
N LEU A 225 9.95 -4.72 -12.24
CA LEU A 225 9.18 -4.76 -10.99
C LEU A 225 9.58 -3.63 -10.05
N ASP A 226 10.87 -3.38 -9.86
CA ASP A 226 11.38 -2.30 -9.03
C ASP A 226 10.83 -0.94 -9.48
N LEU A 227 10.88 -0.67 -10.79
CA LEU A 227 10.34 0.56 -11.36
C LEU A 227 8.82 0.67 -11.14
N LEU A 228 8.08 -0.42 -11.27
CA LEU A 228 6.64 -0.45 -10.97
C LEU A 228 6.37 -0.15 -9.49
N LEU A 229 7.17 -0.69 -8.57
CA LEU A 229 7.07 -0.38 -7.15
C LEU A 229 7.37 1.10 -6.87
N VAL A 230 8.39 1.67 -7.52
CA VAL A 230 8.68 3.12 -7.45
C VAL A 230 7.49 3.96 -7.89
N LEU A 231 6.91 3.66 -9.05
CA LEU A 231 5.79 4.41 -9.63
C LEU A 231 4.48 4.28 -8.81
N GLN A 232 4.35 3.22 -8.02
CA GLN A 232 3.15 2.93 -7.22
C GLN A 232 3.35 3.24 -5.72
N ALA A 233 4.51 3.77 -5.32
CA ALA A 233 4.85 3.92 -3.90
C ALA A 233 3.97 4.92 -3.16
N GLU A 234 3.46 5.96 -3.83
CA GLU A 234 2.61 7.00 -3.23
C GLU A 234 1.69 7.58 -4.30
N HIS A 235 0.51 8.01 -3.91
CA HIS A 235 -0.49 8.61 -4.82
C HIS A 235 -1.02 9.96 -4.30
N GLY A 236 -0.44 10.52 -3.25
CA GLY A 236 -0.95 11.73 -2.61
C GLY A 236 -2.11 11.49 -1.64
N GLY A 237 -2.50 12.53 -0.92
CA GLY A 237 -3.45 12.46 0.19
C GLY A 237 -4.91 12.18 -0.19
N GLY A 238 -5.23 12.13 -1.48
CA GLY A 238 -6.59 11.92 -1.99
C GLY A 238 -6.99 10.47 -2.25
N ASN A 239 -6.12 9.49 -1.97
CA ASN A 239 -6.46 8.09 -2.17
C ASN A 239 -7.24 7.50 -0.98
N ASN A 240 -8.02 6.45 -1.24
CA ASN A 240 -8.87 5.82 -0.24
C ASN A 240 -8.08 5.20 0.92
N SER A 241 -6.90 4.64 0.66
CA SER A 241 -6.06 4.04 1.69
C SER A 241 -5.57 5.08 2.68
N THR A 242 -5.03 6.21 2.21
CA THR A 242 -4.63 7.34 3.06
C THR A 242 -5.80 7.86 3.90
N PHE A 243 -7.00 7.97 3.29
CA PHE A 243 -8.20 8.37 4.01
C PHE A 243 -8.57 7.37 5.10
N THR A 244 -8.56 6.08 4.78
CA THR A 244 -8.93 5.02 5.74
C THR A 244 -7.98 5.00 6.93
N VAL A 245 -6.67 4.97 6.68
CA VAL A 245 -5.65 5.02 7.75
C VAL A 245 -5.82 6.28 8.60
N ARG A 246 -6.08 7.44 7.99
CA ARG A 246 -6.26 8.70 8.71
C ARG A 246 -7.49 8.70 9.62
N VAL A 247 -8.60 8.14 9.13
CA VAL A 247 -9.83 8.01 9.94
C VAL A 247 -9.62 7.00 11.05
N THR A 248 -9.09 5.83 10.76
CA THR A 248 -8.90 4.77 11.75
C THR A 248 -7.89 5.17 12.80
N SER A 249 -6.72 5.67 12.41
CA SER A 249 -5.67 6.10 13.34
C SER A 249 -6.10 7.29 14.24
N SER A 250 -7.07 8.10 13.81
CA SER A 250 -7.62 9.20 14.62
C SER A 250 -8.31 8.73 15.90
N THR A 251 -8.64 7.45 16.00
CA THR A 251 -9.19 6.83 17.21
C THR A 251 -8.13 6.51 18.26
N GLY A 252 -6.84 6.63 17.92
CA GLY A 252 -5.71 6.25 18.77
C GLY A 252 -5.42 4.75 18.76
N THR A 253 -5.93 4.01 17.77
CA THR A 253 -5.64 2.58 17.62
C THR A 253 -4.19 2.33 17.15
N ASP A 254 -3.76 1.09 17.26
CA ASP A 254 -2.43 0.63 16.84
C ASP A 254 -2.23 0.67 15.30
N THR A 255 -0.99 0.53 14.87
CA THR A 255 -0.60 0.58 13.45
C THR A 255 -1.21 -0.55 12.63
N TYR A 256 -1.33 -1.76 13.20
CA TYR A 256 -1.79 -2.95 12.47
C TYR A 256 -3.31 -2.96 12.25
N SER A 257 -4.04 -2.25 13.10
CA SER A 257 -5.51 -2.09 13.02
C SER A 257 -5.92 -0.85 12.20
N SER A 258 -4.97 0.01 11.84
CA SER A 258 -5.20 1.22 11.04
C SER A 258 -5.08 0.95 9.56
#